data_b8e0170d4ac79929c89a6e8406634460
#
_entry.id   b8e0170d4ac79929c89a6e8406634460
#
_cell.length_a   1.000
_cell.length_b   1.000
_cell.length_c   1.000
_cell.angle_alpha   90.00
_cell.angle_beta   90.00
_cell.angle_gamma   90.00
#
_symmetry.space_group_name_H-M   'P 1'
#
loop_
_entity.id
_entity.type
_entity.pdbx_description
1 polymer ?
#
loop_
_entity_poly.entity_id
_entity_poly.type
_entity_poly.pdbx_seq_one_letter_code
_entity_poly.pdbx_strand_id
1 'polypeptide(L)'
;MTIEQRLQELESSNRFMKTALVVCALVAVTVVTLGATSVGPKVLDVQKIILRDEAGNERGQLFATDKAWGLVLFNKGGTKAVSLFATVEANGFFVSDRNGNVRQALTSDLNETNWSILRPGSDKAQFELSDNAQGTAVVIRDRANMQRIELGVSEKGSALALSDHNGTMRTVLSESEEGIATFSEDGNLHWSPAWDKLSPKEKEQLKGLLPKSPTSNP
;
A
#
# COMPACT_ATOMS: atom_id res chain seq x y z
N MET A 1 0.05 -45.53 72.45
CA MET A 1 0.51 -44.18 72.09
C MET A 1 -0.14 -43.22 73.02
N THR A 2 0.65 -42.56 73.82
CA THR A 2 0.15 -41.60 74.89
C THR A 2 -0.22 -40.24 74.24
N ILE A 3 -1.07 -39.48 74.88
CA ILE A 3 -1.50 -38.14 74.37
C ILE A 3 -0.27 -37.24 74.14
N GLU A 4 0.74 -37.34 75.02
CA GLU A 4 1.99 -36.61 74.93
C GLU A 4 2.80 -36.96 73.64
N GLN A 5 2.86 -38.22 73.28
CA GLN A 5 3.52 -38.63 72.03
C GLN A 5 2.83 -38.08 70.78
N ARG A 6 1.49 -38.05 70.77
CA ARG A 6 0.74 -37.41 69.68
C ARG A 6 0.94 -35.88 69.59
N LEU A 7 1.05 -35.23 70.73
CA LEU A 7 1.31 -33.80 70.80
C LEU A 7 2.69 -33.46 70.22
N GLN A 8 3.73 -34.21 70.61
CA GLN A 8 5.08 -34.02 70.06
C GLN A 8 5.17 -34.28 68.55
N GLU A 9 4.47 -35.30 68.01
CA GLU A 9 4.39 -35.56 66.57
C GLU A 9 3.70 -34.41 65.85
N LEU A 10 2.61 -33.91 66.39
CA LEU A 10 1.87 -32.73 65.80
C LEU A 10 2.71 -31.47 65.85
N GLU A 11 3.43 -31.19 66.94
CA GLU A 11 4.33 -30.04 67.01
C GLU A 11 5.50 -30.14 66.03
N SER A 12 6.10 -31.35 65.94
CA SER A 12 7.17 -31.60 64.97
C SER A 12 6.70 -31.42 63.53
N SER A 13 5.54 -32.00 63.19
CA SER A 13 4.91 -31.83 61.88
C SER A 13 4.56 -30.40 61.54
N ASN A 14 4.05 -29.63 62.54
CA ASN A 14 3.71 -28.23 62.36
C ASN A 14 4.97 -27.36 62.15
N ARG A 15 6.07 -27.65 62.86
CA ARG A 15 7.37 -26.95 62.65
C ARG A 15 7.91 -27.28 61.26
N PHE A 16 7.84 -28.54 60.84
CA PHE A 16 8.27 -28.92 59.48
C PHE A 16 7.45 -28.23 58.42
N MET A 17 6.11 -28.20 58.54
CA MET A 17 5.23 -27.49 57.59
C MET A 17 5.51 -26.01 57.52
N LYS A 18 5.72 -25.35 58.68
CA LYS A 18 6.07 -23.90 58.71
C LYS A 18 7.39 -23.65 58.02
N THR A 19 8.41 -24.47 58.26
CA THR A 19 9.72 -24.35 57.61
C THR A 19 9.63 -24.58 56.12
N ALA A 20 8.88 -25.62 55.66
CA ALA A 20 8.67 -25.88 54.27
C ALA A 20 7.94 -24.73 53.56
N LEU A 21 6.94 -24.14 54.20
CA LEU A 21 6.19 -23.01 53.66
C LEU A 21 7.05 -21.74 53.50
N VAL A 22 7.94 -21.47 54.46
CA VAL A 22 8.90 -20.38 54.38
C VAL A 22 9.91 -20.59 53.26
N VAL A 23 10.42 -21.82 53.08
CA VAL A 23 11.34 -22.16 51.99
C VAL A 23 10.66 -22.02 50.63
N CYS A 24 9.43 -22.53 50.48
CA CYS A 24 8.65 -22.36 49.26
C CYS A 24 8.39 -20.89 48.93
N ALA A 25 8.05 -20.06 49.92
CA ALA A 25 7.85 -18.64 49.75
C ALA A 25 9.14 -17.93 49.28
N LEU A 26 10.28 -18.26 49.88
CA LEU A 26 11.58 -17.73 49.47
C LEU A 26 11.96 -18.14 48.07
N VAL A 27 11.74 -19.39 47.67
CA VAL A 27 11.97 -19.86 46.30
C VAL A 27 11.05 -19.13 45.31
N ALA A 28 9.78 -18.98 45.63
CA ALA A 28 8.82 -18.26 44.79
C ALA A 28 9.23 -16.78 44.59
N VAL A 29 9.63 -16.11 45.66
CA VAL A 29 10.13 -14.71 45.57
C VAL A 29 11.41 -14.64 44.74
N THR A 30 12.33 -15.62 44.89
CA THR A 30 13.58 -15.65 44.11
C THR A 30 13.31 -15.88 42.62
N VAL A 31 12.40 -16.79 42.26
CA VAL A 31 12.01 -17.04 40.90
C VAL A 31 11.34 -15.82 40.27
N VAL A 32 10.44 -15.15 40.99
CA VAL A 32 9.76 -13.93 40.52
C VAL A 32 10.76 -12.79 40.34
N THR A 33 11.69 -12.58 41.27
CA THR A 33 12.68 -11.51 41.19
C THR A 33 13.70 -11.76 40.07
N LEU A 34 14.20 -13.00 39.93
CA LEU A 34 15.10 -13.37 38.82
C LEU A 34 14.41 -13.37 37.45
N GLY A 35 13.14 -13.72 37.41
CA GLY A 35 12.33 -13.63 36.17
C GLY A 35 12.00 -12.18 35.76
N ALA A 36 11.76 -11.30 36.73
CA ALA A 36 11.42 -9.90 36.46
C ALA A 36 12.62 -9.04 36.00
N THR A 37 13.85 -9.45 36.29
CA THR A 37 15.05 -8.68 35.88
C THR A 37 15.48 -8.89 34.44
N SER A 38 14.80 -9.78 33.69
CA SER A 38 15.13 -10.09 32.27
C SER A 38 14.22 -9.46 31.22
N VAL A 39 13.20 -8.68 31.61
CA VAL A 39 12.25 -8.02 30.68
C VAL A 39 12.51 -6.51 30.59
N GLY A 40 13.75 -6.14 30.37
CA GLY A 40 14.03 -4.86 29.74
C GLY A 40 13.75 -4.96 28.23
N PRO A 41 13.35 -3.89 27.53
CA PRO A 41 13.19 -3.92 26.10
C PRO A 41 14.53 -4.35 25.47
N LYS A 42 14.58 -5.59 24.97
CA LYS A 42 15.76 -6.06 24.22
C LYS A 42 15.75 -5.32 22.89
N VAL A 43 16.49 -4.24 22.80
CA VAL A 43 16.77 -3.56 21.53
C VAL A 43 17.77 -4.44 20.76
N LEU A 44 17.38 -4.86 19.57
CA LEU A 44 18.28 -5.48 18.61
C LEU A 44 18.87 -4.36 17.74
N ASP A 45 20.12 -4.02 17.97
CA ASP A 45 20.87 -3.09 17.13
C ASP A 45 21.59 -3.88 16.04
N VAL A 46 20.95 -4.00 14.88
CA VAL A 46 21.45 -4.79 13.74
C VAL A 46 21.15 -4.07 12.43
N GLN A 47 22.09 -4.14 11.48
CA GLN A 47 21.93 -3.57 10.15
C GLN A 47 21.04 -4.44 9.24
N LYS A 48 20.96 -5.75 9.52
CA LYS A 48 20.21 -6.71 8.70
C LYS A 48 19.73 -7.89 9.54
N ILE A 49 18.45 -8.25 9.33
CA ILE A 49 17.85 -9.48 9.81
C ILE A 49 17.42 -10.31 8.61
N ILE A 50 17.82 -11.58 8.56
CA ILE A 50 17.42 -12.52 7.52
C ILE A 50 16.49 -13.55 8.14
N LEU A 51 15.30 -13.69 7.56
CA LEU A 51 14.33 -14.74 7.90
C LEU A 51 14.56 -15.94 6.99
N ARG A 52 14.70 -17.12 7.58
CA ARG A 52 14.89 -18.39 6.85
C ARG A 52 13.79 -19.38 7.22
N ASP A 53 13.44 -20.24 6.26
CA ASP A 53 12.58 -21.40 6.54
C ASP A 53 13.38 -22.53 7.22
N GLU A 54 12.68 -23.61 7.57
CA GLU A 54 13.28 -24.80 8.21
C GLU A 54 14.36 -25.46 7.34
N ALA A 55 14.30 -25.32 6.03
CA ALA A 55 15.29 -25.81 5.08
C ALA A 55 16.48 -24.86 4.89
N GLY A 56 16.50 -23.71 5.61
CA GLY A 56 17.56 -22.71 5.52
C GLY A 56 17.43 -21.73 4.36
N ASN A 57 16.37 -21.80 3.55
CA ASN A 57 16.16 -20.87 2.45
C ASN A 57 15.73 -19.51 2.98
N GLU A 58 16.23 -18.45 2.38
CA GLU A 58 15.84 -17.07 2.72
C GLU A 58 14.40 -16.79 2.31
N ARG A 59 13.58 -16.30 3.27
CA ARG A 59 12.17 -15.98 3.11
C ARG A 59 11.86 -14.52 3.34
N GLY A 60 12.79 -13.78 3.93
CA GLY A 60 12.67 -12.35 4.10
C GLY A 60 13.93 -11.71 4.59
N GLN A 61 14.00 -10.40 4.44
CA GLN A 61 15.04 -9.54 4.99
C GLN A 61 14.41 -8.27 5.52
N LEU A 62 14.84 -7.87 6.72
CA LEU A 62 14.75 -6.49 7.18
C LEU A 62 16.16 -5.90 7.12
N PHE A 63 16.32 -4.74 6.51
CA PHE A 63 17.61 -4.09 6.37
C PHE A 63 17.52 -2.59 6.63
N ALA A 64 18.60 -2.03 7.14
CA ALA A 64 18.79 -0.60 7.29
C ALA A 64 20.22 -0.23 6.88
N THR A 65 20.34 0.78 6.03
CA THR A 65 21.60 1.37 5.60
C THR A 65 21.51 2.89 5.75
N ASP A 66 22.60 3.60 5.51
CA ASP A 66 22.65 5.06 5.47
C ASP A 66 21.79 5.68 4.34
N LYS A 67 21.43 4.91 3.31
CA LYS A 67 20.64 5.39 2.15
C LYS A 67 19.22 4.86 2.08
N ALA A 68 18.96 3.70 2.70
CA ALA A 68 17.68 3.03 2.58
C ALA A 68 17.43 2.08 3.75
N TRP A 69 16.16 1.90 4.10
CA TRP A 69 15.72 0.81 4.96
C TRP A 69 14.52 0.12 4.33
N GLY A 70 14.29 -1.14 4.67
CA GLY A 70 13.17 -1.85 4.09
C GLY A 70 12.98 -3.27 4.59
N LEU A 71 11.81 -3.81 4.23
CA LEU A 71 11.44 -5.20 4.40
C LEU A 71 11.19 -5.82 3.03
N VAL A 72 11.79 -6.96 2.77
CA VAL A 72 11.54 -7.76 1.58
C VAL A 72 11.13 -9.17 2.00
N LEU A 73 10.04 -9.69 1.43
CA LEU A 73 9.59 -11.05 1.59
C LEU A 73 9.72 -11.79 0.25
N PHE A 74 10.22 -13.03 0.32
CA PHE A 74 10.43 -13.88 -0.85
C PHE A 74 9.40 -15.00 -0.90
N ASN A 75 8.93 -15.32 -2.10
CA ASN A 75 8.11 -16.50 -2.33
C ASN A 75 8.95 -17.81 -2.22
N LYS A 76 8.28 -18.96 -2.37
CA LYS A 76 8.95 -20.26 -2.31
C LYS A 76 10.07 -20.43 -3.34
N GLY A 77 9.98 -19.75 -4.47
CA GLY A 77 10.98 -19.76 -5.55
C GLY A 77 12.14 -18.78 -5.37
N GLY A 78 12.17 -18.01 -4.26
CA GLY A 78 13.23 -17.03 -3.99
C GLY A 78 13.05 -15.70 -4.72
N THR A 79 11.95 -15.48 -5.42
CA THR A 79 11.62 -14.18 -6.03
C THR A 79 10.93 -13.26 -5.02
N LYS A 80 11.13 -11.95 -5.13
CA LYS A 80 10.48 -10.96 -4.27
C LYS A 80 8.97 -11.04 -4.44
N ALA A 81 8.25 -11.22 -3.35
CA ALA A 81 6.79 -11.25 -3.33
C ALA A 81 6.19 -9.94 -2.80
N VAL A 82 6.80 -9.39 -1.76
CA VAL A 82 6.41 -8.13 -1.14
C VAL A 82 7.67 -7.34 -0.81
N SER A 83 7.65 -6.04 -1.05
CA SER A 83 8.73 -5.13 -0.66
C SER A 83 8.13 -3.85 -0.08
N LEU A 84 8.67 -3.43 1.06
CA LEU A 84 8.45 -2.14 1.66
C LEU A 84 9.81 -1.47 1.80
N PHE A 85 9.95 -0.25 1.33
CA PHE A 85 11.21 0.48 1.46
C PHE A 85 10.99 1.97 1.69
N ALA A 86 11.97 2.58 2.31
CA ALA A 86 12.12 4.02 2.36
C ALA A 86 13.55 4.40 2.04
N THR A 87 13.71 5.45 1.26
CA THR A 87 14.97 6.07 0.89
C THR A 87 14.92 7.56 1.22
N VAL A 88 16.01 8.27 0.94
CA VAL A 88 16.02 9.74 1.06
C VAL A 88 15.09 10.41 0.04
N GLU A 89 14.87 9.76 -1.11
CA GLU A 89 14.12 10.34 -2.23
C GLU A 89 12.67 9.87 -2.29
N ALA A 90 12.40 8.60 -1.93
CA ALA A 90 11.07 8.02 -2.09
C ALA A 90 10.80 6.89 -1.11
N ASN A 91 9.52 6.63 -0.86
CA ASN A 91 9.02 5.48 -0.12
C ASN A 91 8.17 4.60 -1.04
N GLY A 92 8.13 3.30 -0.77
CA GLY A 92 7.33 2.43 -1.61
C GLY A 92 6.92 1.12 -0.96
N PHE A 93 5.77 0.62 -1.42
CA PHE A 93 5.26 -0.71 -1.14
C PHE A 93 4.93 -1.40 -2.46
N PHE A 94 5.47 -2.60 -2.66
CA PHE A 94 5.27 -3.37 -3.87
C PHE A 94 4.78 -4.78 -3.56
N VAL A 95 3.85 -5.26 -4.38
CA VAL A 95 3.43 -6.66 -4.42
C VAL A 95 3.76 -7.20 -5.81
N SER A 96 4.47 -8.32 -5.86
CA SER A 96 4.87 -8.96 -7.12
C SER A 96 4.18 -10.31 -7.30
N ASP A 97 4.08 -10.75 -8.56
CA ASP A 97 3.63 -12.10 -8.87
C ASP A 97 4.72 -13.16 -8.61
N ARG A 98 4.41 -14.42 -8.93
CA ARG A 98 5.35 -15.54 -8.71
C ARG A 98 6.64 -15.43 -9.52
N ASN A 99 6.64 -14.66 -10.61
CA ASN A 99 7.79 -14.43 -11.47
C ASN A 99 8.60 -13.21 -11.06
N GLY A 100 8.16 -12.47 -10.03
CA GLY A 100 8.79 -11.25 -9.56
C GLY A 100 8.35 -9.98 -10.26
N ASN A 101 7.37 -10.05 -11.18
CA ASN A 101 6.84 -8.85 -11.81
C ASN A 101 5.95 -8.10 -10.83
N VAL A 102 6.16 -6.81 -10.67
CA VAL A 102 5.33 -5.95 -9.84
C VAL A 102 3.89 -5.94 -10.37
N ARG A 103 2.93 -6.11 -9.45
CA ARG A 103 1.49 -6.15 -9.72
C ARG A 103 0.75 -5.00 -9.08
N GLN A 104 1.23 -4.57 -7.95
CA GLN A 104 0.73 -3.40 -7.25
C GLN A 104 1.93 -2.61 -6.77
N ALA A 105 1.85 -1.31 -6.89
CA ALA A 105 2.82 -0.37 -6.36
C ALA A 105 2.09 0.78 -5.69
N LEU A 106 2.51 1.11 -4.48
CA LEU A 106 2.22 2.36 -3.81
C LEU A 106 3.56 3.06 -3.61
N THR A 107 3.72 4.22 -4.19
CA THR A 107 4.95 5.00 -4.10
C THR A 107 4.63 6.43 -3.68
N SER A 108 5.53 7.04 -2.93
CA SER A 108 5.42 8.44 -2.56
C SER A 108 6.81 9.05 -2.53
N ASP A 109 6.97 10.19 -3.16
CA ASP A 109 8.15 11.06 -3.06
C ASP A 109 7.75 12.47 -2.64
N LEU A 110 8.62 13.46 -2.84
CA LEU A 110 8.36 14.85 -2.49
C LEU A 110 7.30 15.53 -3.37
N ASN A 111 7.03 15.00 -4.55
CA ASN A 111 6.22 15.64 -5.57
C ASN A 111 4.93 14.88 -5.87
N GLU A 112 4.92 13.58 -5.65
CA GLU A 112 3.83 12.71 -6.09
C GLU A 112 3.61 11.53 -5.14
N THR A 113 2.34 11.17 -4.96
CA THR A 113 1.92 9.87 -4.42
C THR A 113 1.17 9.12 -5.50
N ASN A 114 1.57 7.88 -5.78
CA ASN A 114 0.98 7.05 -6.81
C ASN A 114 0.61 5.66 -6.26
N TRP A 115 -0.61 5.20 -6.56
CA TRP A 115 -1.01 3.82 -6.38
C TRP A 115 -1.41 3.21 -7.71
N SER A 116 -0.73 2.14 -8.11
CA SER A 116 -0.92 1.52 -9.40
C SER A 116 -1.15 0.01 -9.29
N ILE A 117 -1.99 -0.50 -10.20
CA ILE A 117 -2.21 -1.93 -10.44
C ILE A 117 -1.75 -2.23 -11.87
N LEU A 118 -0.73 -3.09 -11.99
CA LEU A 118 -0.09 -3.43 -13.25
C LEU A 118 -0.55 -4.80 -13.76
N ARG A 119 -0.66 -4.92 -15.07
CA ARG A 119 -0.94 -6.18 -15.75
C ARG A 119 0.35 -6.91 -16.10
N PRO A 120 0.34 -8.26 -16.20
CA PRO A 120 1.48 -9.00 -16.71
C PRO A 120 1.92 -8.49 -18.09
N GLY A 121 3.20 -8.20 -18.24
CA GLY A 121 3.80 -7.80 -19.53
C GLY A 121 3.42 -6.39 -20.00
N SER A 122 2.80 -5.57 -19.14
CA SER A 122 2.52 -4.17 -19.44
C SER A 122 3.42 -3.26 -18.61
N ASP A 123 3.93 -2.22 -19.25
CA ASP A 123 4.67 -1.11 -18.63
C ASP A 123 3.72 -0.02 -18.09
N LYS A 124 2.44 -0.08 -18.47
CA LYS A 124 1.40 0.86 -18.02
C LYS A 124 0.48 0.23 -16.99
N ALA A 125 0.14 1.01 -15.97
CA ALA A 125 -0.84 0.62 -14.98
C ALA A 125 -2.24 0.47 -15.61
N GLN A 126 -2.95 -0.59 -15.23
CA GLN A 126 -4.35 -0.77 -15.58
C GLN A 126 -5.27 0.14 -14.76
N PHE A 127 -4.92 0.33 -13.51
CA PHE A 127 -5.51 1.29 -12.60
C PHE A 127 -4.37 2.13 -12.04
N GLU A 128 -4.57 3.43 -11.97
CA GLU A 128 -3.62 4.38 -11.42
C GLU A 128 -4.39 5.46 -10.66
N LEU A 129 -3.99 5.71 -9.44
CA LEU A 129 -4.40 6.86 -8.67
C LEU A 129 -3.14 7.65 -8.36
N SER A 130 -3.09 8.89 -8.79
CA SER A 130 -1.97 9.79 -8.55
C SER A 130 -2.44 11.07 -7.87
N ASP A 131 -1.59 11.61 -7.02
CA ASP A 131 -1.77 12.89 -6.35
C ASP A 131 -0.47 13.68 -6.41
N ASN A 132 -0.50 14.88 -6.97
CA ASN A 132 0.65 15.73 -7.16
C ASN A 132 0.25 17.21 -7.11
N ALA A 133 1.19 18.11 -7.38
CA ALA A 133 0.95 19.56 -7.35
C ALA A 133 -0.13 20.05 -8.35
N GLN A 134 -0.46 19.27 -9.37
CA GLN A 134 -1.50 19.60 -10.36
C GLN A 134 -2.89 19.13 -9.90
N GLY A 135 -2.96 18.19 -8.96
CA GLY A 135 -4.18 17.63 -8.43
C GLY A 135 -4.15 16.12 -8.30
N THR A 136 -5.32 15.55 -8.02
CA THR A 136 -5.52 14.10 -7.89
C THR A 136 -6.18 13.56 -9.15
N ALA A 137 -5.69 12.43 -9.67
CA ALA A 137 -6.26 11.75 -10.82
C ALA A 137 -6.42 10.25 -10.58
N VAL A 138 -7.50 9.68 -11.14
CA VAL A 138 -7.72 8.24 -11.28
C VAL A 138 -7.81 7.92 -12.76
N VAL A 139 -6.98 6.97 -13.21
CA VAL A 139 -6.95 6.52 -14.60
C VAL A 139 -7.21 5.02 -14.66
N ILE A 140 -8.14 4.60 -15.52
CA ILE A 140 -8.41 3.19 -15.79
C ILE A 140 -8.15 2.91 -17.28
N ARG A 141 -7.30 1.90 -17.55
CA ARG A 141 -6.95 1.46 -18.90
C ARG A 141 -7.45 0.05 -19.20
N ASP A 142 -7.81 -0.18 -20.42
CA ASP A 142 -8.23 -1.51 -20.90
C ASP A 142 -7.03 -2.45 -21.16
N ARG A 143 -7.33 -3.63 -21.76
CA ARG A 143 -6.31 -4.62 -22.09
C ARG A 143 -5.35 -4.16 -23.19
N ALA A 144 -5.72 -3.23 -24.02
CA ALA A 144 -4.88 -2.64 -25.05
C ALA A 144 -4.08 -1.42 -24.56
N ASN A 145 -4.07 -1.17 -23.23
CA ASN A 145 -3.47 0.00 -22.60
C ASN A 145 -4.11 1.35 -23.01
N MET A 146 -5.31 1.30 -23.60
CA MET A 146 -6.05 2.50 -23.93
C MET A 146 -6.78 3.02 -22.70
N GLN A 147 -6.64 4.30 -22.41
CA GLN A 147 -7.35 4.97 -21.35
C GLN A 147 -8.85 4.98 -21.63
N ARG A 148 -9.65 4.53 -20.66
CA ARG A 148 -11.10 4.42 -20.75
C ARG A 148 -11.82 5.38 -19.86
N ILE A 149 -11.28 5.57 -18.69
CA ILE A 149 -11.83 6.45 -17.66
C ILE A 149 -10.71 7.27 -17.10
N GLU A 150 -10.93 8.55 -16.99
CA GLU A 150 -10.10 9.47 -16.22
C GLU A 150 -11.02 10.33 -15.34
N LEU A 151 -10.76 10.32 -14.03
CA LEU A 151 -11.35 11.24 -13.07
C LEU A 151 -10.24 12.12 -12.55
N GLY A 152 -10.36 13.42 -12.72
CA GLY A 152 -9.38 14.40 -12.24
C GLY A 152 -10.02 15.42 -11.32
N VAL A 153 -9.29 15.85 -10.30
CA VAL A 153 -9.62 16.97 -9.40
C VAL A 153 -8.41 17.87 -9.29
N SER A 154 -8.56 19.14 -9.56
CA SER A 154 -7.49 20.14 -9.52
C SER A 154 -8.03 21.47 -9.00
N GLU A 155 -7.16 22.49 -8.87
CA GLU A 155 -7.58 23.85 -8.56
C GLU A 155 -8.54 24.45 -9.61
N LYS A 156 -8.55 23.90 -10.83
CA LYS A 156 -9.45 24.34 -11.92
C LYS A 156 -10.81 23.67 -11.90
N GLY A 157 -11.06 22.77 -10.96
CA GLY A 157 -12.27 21.99 -10.80
C GLY A 157 -12.07 20.49 -11.00
N SER A 158 -13.18 19.77 -11.07
CA SER A 158 -13.23 18.32 -11.25
C SER A 158 -13.77 17.94 -12.63
N ALA A 159 -13.28 16.84 -13.18
CA ALA A 159 -13.75 16.30 -14.44
C ALA A 159 -13.70 14.77 -14.47
N LEU A 160 -14.68 14.15 -15.16
CA LEU A 160 -14.69 12.74 -15.54
C LEU A 160 -14.70 12.66 -17.07
N ALA A 161 -13.70 12.00 -17.62
CA ALA A 161 -13.63 11.72 -19.07
C ALA A 161 -13.83 10.23 -19.33
N LEU A 162 -14.62 9.90 -20.35
CA LEU A 162 -14.85 8.55 -20.86
C LEU A 162 -14.37 8.47 -22.31
N SER A 163 -13.57 7.46 -22.62
CA SER A 163 -13.03 7.24 -23.96
C SER A 163 -13.49 5.92 -24.57
N ASP A 164 -13.60 5.86 -25.89
CA ASP A 164 -13.97 4.66 -26.64
C ASP A 164 -12.80 3.66 -26.77
N HIS A 165 -13.02 2.58 -27.51
CA HIS A 165 -12.05 1.52 -27.74
C HIS A 165 -10.78 1.99 -28.50
N ASN A 166 -10.83 3.10 -29.19
CA ASN A 166 -9.70 3.72 -29.89
C ASN A 166 -8.96 4.75 -29.01
N GLY A 167 -9.45 5.00 -27.79
CA GLY A 167 -8.92 6.03 -26.90
C GLY A 167 -9.43 7.45 -27.23
N THR A 168 -10.40 7.57 -28.13
CA THR A 168 -11.04 8.85 -28.43
C THR A 168 -12.00 9.20 -27.31
N MET A 169 -11.88 10.42 -26.75
CA MET A 169 -12.78 10.93 -25.73
C MET A 169 -14.20 11.03 -26.29
N ARG A 170 -15.18 10.49 -25.56
CA ARG A 170 -16.59 10.46 -25.96
C ARG A 170 -17.48 11.29 -25.05
N THR A 171 -17.14 11.36 -23.80
CA THR A 171 -17.95 12.10 -22.82
C THR A 171 -17.02 12.74 -21.81
N VAL A 172 -17.30 13.98 -21.48
CA VAL A 172 -16.68 14.69 -20.35
C VAL A 172 -17.82 15.24 -19.49
N LEU A 173 -17.70 14.98 -18.18
CA LEU A 173 -18.46 15.65 -17.14
C LEU A 173 -17.48 16.57 -16.41
N SER A 174 -17.76 17.83 -16.31
CA SER A 174 -16.89 18.78 -15.61
C SER A 174 -17.70 19.71 -14.73
N GLU A 175 -17.05 20.27 -13.73
CA GLU A 175 -17.61 21.29 -12.86
C GLU A 175 -17.72 22.66 -13.55
N SER A 176 -17.18 22.78 -14.77
CA SER A 176 -17.30 24.01 -15.57
C SER A 176 -18.75 24.32 -15.93
N GLU A 177 -19.02 25.54 -16.35
CA GLU A 177 -20.38 26.00 -16.74
C GLU A 177 -21.03 25.15 -17.85
N GLU A 178 -20.23 24.38 -18.61
CA GLU A 178 -20.71 23.48 -19.65
C GLU A 178 -21.23 22.13 -19.11
N GLY A 179 -20.80 21.70 -17.95
CA GLY A 179 -21.27 20.52 -17.20
C GLY A 179 -21.03 19.19 -17.90
N ILE A 180 -21.60 18.97 -19.08
CA ILE A 180 -21.52 17.74 -19.84
C ILE A 180 -21.19 18.05 -21.30
N ALA A 181 -20.21 17.34 -21.87
CA ALA A 181 -19.92 17.39 -23.30
C ALA A 181 -19.80 15.98 -23.88
N THR A 182 -20.33 15.75 -25.08
CA THR A 182 -20.16 14.49 -25.84
C THR A 182 -19.48 14.77 -27.17
N PHE A 183 -18.72 13.78 -27.65
CA PHE A 183 -17.91 13.89 -28.85
C PHE A 183 -18.24 12.78 -29.84
N SER A 184 -18.20 13.11 -31.15
CA SER A 184 -18.39 12.16 -32.25
C SER A 184 -17.17 11.22 -32.44
N GLU A 185 -17.27 10.27 -33.39
CA GLU A 185 -16.18 9.31 -33.68
C GLU A 185 -14.87 9.97 -34.11
N ASP A 186 -14.96 11.06 -34.79
CA ASP A 186 -13.83 11.88 -35.25
C ASP A 186 -13.32 12.87 -34.17
N GLY A 187 -13.85 12.79 -32.94
CA GLY A 187 -13.42 13.62 -31.80
C GLY A 187 -13.98 15.04 -31.81
N ASN A 188 -14.91 15.36 -32.71
CA ASN A 188 -15.56 16.67 -32.71
C ASN A 188 -16.64 16.76 -31.62
N LEU A 189 -16.81 17.95 -31.04
CA LEU A 189 -17.89 18.19 -30.09
C LEU A 189 -19.23 17.91 -30.74
N HIS A 190 -19.98 16.93 -30.21
CA HIS A 190 -21.28 16.53 -30.70
C HIS A 190 -22.40 17.28 -29.97
N TRP A 191 -22.31 17.38 -28.66
CA TRP A 191 -23.32 18.03 -27.84
C TRP A 191 -22.74 18.49 -26.48
N SER A 192 -23.23 19.63 -26.01
CA SER A 192 -23.15 20.08 -24.61
C SER A 192 -24.37 20.98 -24.30
N PRO A 193 -24.78 21.14 -23.04
CA PRO A 193 -25.88 22.04 -22.67
C PRO A 193 -25.63 23.51 -23.09
N ALA A 194 -24.36 23.92 -23.10
CA ALA A 194 -23.96 25.22 -23.59
C ALA A 194 -23.97 25.32 -25.10
N TRP A 195 -23.80 24.19 -25.83
CA TRP A 195 -23.75 24.12 -27.29
C TRP A 195 -24.96 24.76 -27.95
N ASP A 196 -26.15 24.50 -27.41
CA ASP A 196 -27.41 25.05 -27.97
C ASP A 196 -27.54 26.57 -27.75
N LYS A 197 -26.83 27.12 -26.76
CA LYS A 197 -26.80 28.55 -26.45
C LYS A 197 -25.76 29.33 -27.29
N LEU A 198 -24.80 28.63 -27.91
CA LEU A 198 -23.75 29.22 -28.70
C LEU A 198 -24.26 29.67 -30.06
N SER A 199 -23.81 30.85 -30.49
CA SER A 199 -24.00 31.33 -31.85
C SER A 199 -23.26 30.43 -32.88
N PRO A 200 -23.65 30.42 -34.16
CA PRO A 200 -22.95 29.66 -35.20
C PRO A 200 -21.45 30.01 -35.28
N LYS A 201 -21.07 31.25 -34.98
CA LYS A 201 -19.69 31.71 -35.01
C LYS A 201 -18.86 31.16 -33.87
N GLU A 202 -19.43 31.06 -32.66
CA GLU A 202 -18.78 30.49 -31.49
C GLU A 202 -18.63 28.99 -31.64
N LYS A 203 -19.63 28.29 -32.22
CA LYS A 203 -19.55 26.87 -32.54
C LYS A 203 -18.39 26.55 -33.50
N GLU A 204 -18.16 27.39 -34.48
CA GLU A 204 -17.07 27.22 -35.45
C GLU A 204 -15.70 27.52 -34.84
N GLN A 205 -15.59 28.51 -33.94
CA GLN A 205 -14.35 28.78 -33.20
C GLN A 205 -13.96 27.64 -32.27
N LEU A 206 -14.92 27.08 -31.57
CA LEU A 206 -14.67 25.91 -30.66
C LEU A 206 -14.24 24.66 -31.41
N LYS A 207 -14.78 24.39 -32.59
CA LYS A 207 -14.29 23.28 -33.45
C LYS A 207 -12.82 23.40 -33.81
N GLY A 208 -12.29 24.61 -33.95
CA GLY A 208 -10.89 24.85 -34.25
C GLY A 208 -9.94 24.72 -33.05
N LEU A 209 -10.46 24.72 -31.81
CA LEU A 209 -9.69 24.63 -30.58
C LEU A 209 -9.59 23.18 -30.03
N LEU A 210 -10.43 22.28 -30.52
CA LEU A 210 -10.39 20.87 -30.07
C LEU A 210 -9.11 20.20 -30.61
N PRO A 211 -8.41 19.42 -29.80
CA PRO A 211 -7.24 18.69 -30.26
C PRO A 211 -7.64 17.77 -31.42
N LYS A 212 -7.00 17.96 -32.57
CA LYS A 212 -7.14 17.01 -33.68
C LYS A 212 -6.71 15.66 -33.16
N SER A 213 -7.57 14.63 -33.33
CA SER A 213 -7.21 13.25 -33.05
C SER A 213 -5.81 12.95 -33.58
N PRO A 214 -4.93 12.31 -32.82
CA PRO A 214 -3.66 11.85 -33.37
C PRO A 214 -4.01 10.98 -34.57
N THR A 215 -3.68 11.45 -35.76
CA THR A 215 -3.79 10.67 -36.97
C THR A 215 -3.09 9.36 -36.75
N SER A 216 -3.82 8.25 -36.78
CA SER A 216 -3.24 6.91 -36.84
C SER A 216 -2.31 6.90 -38.06
N ASN A 217 -1.01 7.01 -37.82
CA ASN A 217 -0.03 6.67 -38.84
C ASN A 217 -0.17 5.18 -39.12
N PRO A 218 -0.25 4.79 -40.39
CA PRO A 218 -0.40 3.41 -40.85
C PRO A 218 0.80 2.53 -40.46
#